data_2b207266603a9d15cd8e8950401536b4
#
_entry.id   2b207266603a9d15cd8e8950401536b4
#
_cell.length_a   1.000
_cell.length_b   1.000
_cell.length_c   1.000
_cell.angle_alpha   90.00
_cell.angle_beta   90.00
_cell.angle_gamma   90.00
#
_symmetry.space_group_name_H-M   'P 1'
#
loop_
_entity.id
_entity.type
_entity.pdbx_description
1 polymer ?
#
loop_
_entity_poly.entity_id
_entity_poly.type
_entity_poly.pdbx_seq_one_letter_code
_entity_poly.pdbx_strand_id
1 'polypeptide(L)'
;VVKDYEAKPYLSAEELPEVACVLCARRDHPLAALKSVQPGDLQDHVELSVQDTIGGEDDPHSFGGERVFYLSGFDAKMQALLMGAGFGWMPLGMIRAELRTGRLRELRYAGGSRYRFTPRLVHRLDSPPGRAGRRLAQLLRAASGARGAGRRARLGG
;
A
#
# COMPACT_ATOMS: atom_id res chain seq x y z
N VAL A 1 -12.67 -4.43 -3.62
CA VAL A 1 -11.87 -3.20 -3.77
C VAL A 1 -10.64 -3.56 -4.59
N VAL A 2 -10.39 -2.82 -5.64
CA VAL A 2 -9.26 -3.07 -6.57
C VAL A 2 -8.37 -1.83 -6.66
N LYS A 3 -7.07 -2.04 -6.88
CA LYS A 3 -6.08 -0.98 -7.07
C LYS A 3 -6.09 -0.50 -8.53
N ASP A 4 -5.92 -1.42 -9.45
CA ASP A 4 -5.89 -1.16 -10.88
C ASP A 4 -7.17 -1.71 -11.51
N TYR A 5 -7.96 -0.83 -12.14
CA TYR A 5 -9.28 -1.17 -12.65
C TYR A 5 -9.43 -0.75 -14.10
N GLU A 6 -9.67 -1.71 -14.96
CA GLU A 6 -10.17 -1.46 -16.30
C GLU A 6 -11.69 -1.35 -16.29
N ALA A 7 -12.20 -0.29 -16.88
CA ALA A 7 -13.65 -0.09 -17.00
C ALA A 7 -14.27 -1.16 -17.89
N LYS A 8 -15.28 -1.86 -17.35
CA LYS A 8 -16.06 -2.88 -18.08
C LYS A 8 -17.53 -2.51 -18.09
N PRO A 9 -18.26 -2.69 -19.20
CA PRO A 9 -19.65 -2.23 -19.34
C PRO A 9 -20.63 -2.81 -18.32
N TYR A 10 -20.31 -3.97 -17.77
CA TYR A 10 -21.15 -4.68 -16.78
C TYR A 10 -20.75 -4.43 -15.33
N LEU A 11 -19.78 -3.55 -15.08
CA LEU A 11 -19.31 -3.21 -13.75
C LEU A 11 -19.59 -1.75 -13.43
N SER A 12 -20.01 -1.51 -12.20
CA SER A 12 -20.01 -0.19 -11.57
C SER A 12 -18.75 -0.04 -10.73
N ALA A 13 -18.09 1.09 -10.86
CA ALA A 13 -16.89 1.40 -10.08
C ALA A 13 -17.03 2.76 -9.42
N GLU A 14 -16.72 2.83 -8.13
CA GLU A 14 -16.70 4.05 -7.34
C GLU A 14 -15.30 4.28 -6.79
N GLU A 15 -14.75 5.48 -6.94
CA GLU A 15 -13.45 5.82 -6.37
C GLU A 15 -13.55 5.95 -4.86
N LEU A 16 -12.60 5.30 -4.20
CA LEU A 16 -12.36 5.45 -2.77
C LEU A 16 -11.23 6.47 -2.57
N PRO A 17 -11.07 7.00 -1.36
CA PRO A 17 -10.00 7.93 -1.07
C PRO A 17 -8.62 7.37 -1.32
N GLU A 18 -7.75 8.25 -1.81
CA GLU A 18 -6.37 7.98 -2.15
C GLU A 18 -5.59 7.34 -0.99
N VAL A 19 -4.81 6.33 -1.31
CA VAL A 19 -3.90 5.63 -0.40
C VAL A 19 -2.47 6.00 -0.75
N ALA A 20 -1.74 6.55 0.22
CA ALA A 20 -0.31 6.76 0.11
C ALA A 20 0.43 5.50 0.58
N CYS A 21 1.38 5.03 -0.23
CA CYS A 21 2.31 3.96 0.12
C CYS A 21 3.73 4.50 0.30
N VAL A 22 4.49 3.85 1.14
CA VAL A 22 5.88 4.17 1.43
C VAL A 22 6.73 2.90 1.36
N LEU A 23 7.89 3.01 0.73
CA LEU A 23 8.88 1.94 0.68
C LEU A 23 9.62 1.90 2.02
N CYS A 24 9.61 0.76 2.69
CA CYS A 24 10.18 0.65 4.04
C CYS A 24 10.80 -0.71 4.31
N ALA A 25 11.63 -0.73 5.35
CA ALA A 25 12.22 -1.93 5.94
C ALA A 25 12.37 -1.73 7.44
N ARG A 26 12.76 -2.78 8.17
CA ARG A 26 13.13 -2.65 9.58
C ARG A 26 14.32 -1.71 9.74
N ARG A 27 14.37 -0.98 10.88
CA ARG A 27 15.38 0.08 11.13
C ARG A 27 16.84 -0.36 10.99
N ASP A 28 17.12 -1.63 11.29
CA ASP A 28 18.46 -2.24 11.23
C ASP A 28 18.70 -3.04 9.94
N HIS A 29 17.77 -3.00 9.00
CA HIS A 29 17.96 -3.58 7.67
C HIS A 29 19.08 -2.85 6.92
N PRO A 30 19.97 -3.54 6.19
CA PRO A 30 21.07 -2.91 5.45
C PRO A 30 20.65 -1.75 4.57
N LEU A 31 19.56 -1.89 3.83
CA LEU A 31 19.01 -0.81 2.99
C LEU A 31 18.62 0.46 3.79
N ALA A 32 18.23 0.31 5.05
CA ALA A 32 17.85 1.45 5.89
C ALA A 32 19.05 2.29 6.35
N ALA A 33 20.26 1.75 6.24
CA ALA A 33 21.51 2.45 6.56
C ALA A 33 22.02 3.29 5.39
N LEU A 34 21.60 3.00 4.15
CA LEU A 34 22.06 3.69 2.95
C LEU A 34 21.52 5.13 2.91
N LYS A 35 22.37 6.07 2.46
CA LYS A 35 21.97 7.46 2.21
C LYS A 35 21.06 7.60 0.98
N SER A 36 21.25 6.72 -0.01
CA SER A 36 20.44 6.59 -1.21
C SER A 36 20.44 5.13 -1.62
N VAL A 37 19.28 4.56 -1.81
CA VAL A 37 19.08 3.17 -2.26
C VAL A 37 18.91 3.19 -3.77
N GLN A 38 19.78 2.49 -4.49
CA GLN A 38 19.74 2.34 -5.94
C GLN A 38 18.95 1.08 -6.33
N PRO A 39 18.46 0.97 -7.57
CA PRO A 39 17.80 -0.25 -8.03
C PRO A 39 18.63 -1.53 -7.82
N GLY A 40 19.95 -1.46 -8.03
CA GLY A 40 20.87 -2.60 -7.82
C GLY A 40 20.93 -3.05 -6.37
N ASP A 41 20.88 -2.12 -5.41
CA ASP A 41 20.92 -2.47 -3.98
C ASP A 41 19.72 -3.33 -3.57
N LEU A 42 18.57 -3.17 -4.25
CA LEU A 42 17.34 -3.90 -3.92
C LEU A 42 17.41 -5.38 -4.35
N GLN A 43 18.17 -5.69 -5.39
CA GLN A 43 18.26 -7.05 -5.96
C GLN A 43 18.88 -8.08 -4.98
N ASP A 44 19.74 -7.63 -4.09
CA ASP A 44 20.40 -8.48 -3.11
C ASP A 44 19.52 -8.82 -1.89
N HIS A 45 18.35 -8.19 -1.80
CA HIS A 45 17.44 -8.30 -0.66
C HIS A 45 16.07 -8.87 -1.06
N VAL A 46 15.38 -9.44 -0.06
CA VAL A 46 14.04 -10.02 -0.27
C VAL A 46 13.00 -8.91 -0.39
N GLU A 47 12.32 -8.85 -1.52
CA GLU A 47 11.12 -8.04 -1.68
C GLU A 47 9.94 -8.77 -1.04
N LEU A 48 9.27 -8.10 -0.10
CA LEU A 48 8.03 -8.59 0.48
C LEU A 48 6.86 -8.00 -0.33
N SER A 49 6.05 -8.86 -0.93
CA SER A 49 4.87 -8.48 -1.69
C SER A 49 3.59 -9.09 -1.10
N VAL A 50 2.45 -8.52 -1.40
CA VAL A 50 1.15 -9.11 -1.09
C VAL A 50 0.66 -9.79 -2.36
N GLN A 51 0.29 -11.06 -2.23
CA GLN A 51 -0.29 -11.80 -3.35
C GLN A 51 -1.61 -11.15 -3.73
N ASP A 52 -1.65 -10.50 -4.88
CA ASP A 52 -2.89 -10.00 -5.44
C ASP A 52 -3.56 -11.13 -6.21
N THR A 53 -4.80 -11.44 -5.84
CA THR A 53 -5.58 -12.54 -6.44
C THR A 53 -6.03 -12.21 -7.87
N ILE A 54 -5.81 -10.99 -8.34
CA ILE A 54 -6.35 -10.48 -9.62
C ILE A 54 -5.28 -9.80 -10.48
N GLY A 55 -4.11 -9.48 -9.92
CA GLY A 55 -3.04 -8.80 -10.63
C GLY A 55 -1.97 -9.78 -11.07
N GLY A 56 -1.79 -9.91 -12.36
CA GLY A 56 -0.69 -10.64 -12.94
C GLY A 56 0.66 -9.98 -12.67
N GLU A 57 1.65 -10.49 -13.32
CA GLU A 57 3.09 -10.22 -13.20
C GLU A 57 3.56 -8.75 -13.39
N ASP A 58 2.63 -7.80 -13.60
CA ASP A 58 2.92 -6.41 -13.97
C ASP A 58 2.54 -5.38 -12.88
N ASP A 59 2.87 -5.61 -11.60
CA ASP A 59 2.79 -4.49 -10.64
C ASP A 59 3.90 -3.48 -10.97
N PRO A 60 3.57 -2.25 -11.44
CA PRO A 60 4.56 -1.23 -11.79
C PRO A 60 5.42 -0.79 -10.60
N HIS A 61 5.07 -1.24 -9.41
CA HIS A 61 5.82 -0.98 -8.18
C HIS A 61 6.62 -2.20 -7.70
N SER A 62 6.59 -3.33 -8.41
CA SER A 62 7.52 -4.44 -8.18
C SER A 62 8.91 -4.07 -8.68
N PHE A 63 9.93 -4.49 -7.95
CA PHE A 63 11.32 -4.24 -8.34
C PHE A 63 11.89 -5.32 -9.26
N GLY A 64 11.12 -6.39 -9.52
CA GLY A 64 11.51 -7.45 -10.45
C GLY A 64 12.73 -8.25 -10.02
N GLY A 65 13.03 -8.28 -8.74
CA GLY A 65 14.11 -9.10 -8.19
C GLY A 65 13.79 -10.58 -8.20
N GLU A 66 14.84 -11.43 -8.18
CA GLU A 66 14.67 -12.89 -8.11
C GLU A 66 14.13 -13.37 -6.74
N ARG A 67 14.23 -12.52 -5.71
CA ARG A 67 13.87 -12.85 -4.33
C ARG A 67 12.60 -12.12 -3.90
N VAL A 68 11.47 -12.62 -4.32
CA VAL A 68 10.16 -12.08 -3.90
C VAL A 68 9.47 -13.07 -2.97
N PHE A 69 9.03 -12.61 -1.82
CA PHE A 69 8.24 -13.39 -0.87
C PHE A 69 6.81 -12.86 -0.84
N TYR A 70 5.87 -13.68 -1.30
CA TYR A 70 4.45 -13.33 -1.36
C TYR A 70 3.74 -13.68 -0.07
N LEU A 71 2.99 -12.73 0.46
CA LEU A 71 2.26 -12.82 1.72
C LEU A 71 0.75 -12.67 1.46
N SER A 72 -0.06 -13.25 2.32
CA SER A 72 -1.53 -13.27 2.19
C SER A 72 -2.21 -11.91 2.43
N GLY A 73 -1.47 -10.90 2.92
CA GLY A 73 -2.03 -9.58 3.16
C GLY A 73 -1.06 -8.64 3.88
N PHE A 74 -1.48 -7.39 4.01
CA PHE A 74 -0.65 -6.34 4.60
C PHE A 74 -0.32 -6.54 6.09
N ASP A 75 -1.17 -7.22 6.86
CA ASP A 75 -0.87 -7.52 8.27
C ASP A 75 0.29 -8.51 8.37
N ALA A 76 0.26 -9.59 7.58
CA ALA A 76 1.36 -10.55 7.49
C ALA A 76 2.64 -9.87 6.99
N LYS A 77 2.51 -9.00 5.98
CA LYS A 77 3.64 -8.21 5.44
C LYS A 77 4.24 -7.29 6.49
N MET A 78 3.42 -6.61 7.27
CA MET A 78 3.90 -5.76 8.37
C MET A 78 4.68 -6.57 9.40
N GLN A 79 4.20 -7.75 9.79
CA GLN A 79 4.92 -8.64 10.72
C GLN A 79 6.26 -9.09 10.13
N ALA A 80 6.29 -9.50 8.86
CA ALA A 80 7.52 -9.89 8.16
C ALA A 80 8.54 -8.74 8.12
N LEU A 81 8.10 -7.52 7.83
CA LEU A 81 8.95 -6.32 7.88
C LEU A 81 9.52 -6.08 9.28
N LEU A 82 8.70 -6.18 10.32
CA LEU A 82 9.12 -6.01 11.71
C LEU A 82 10.08 -7.11 12.19
N MET A 83 10.00 -8.30 11.61
CA MET A 83 10.96 -9.39 11.83
C MET A 83 12.25 -9.20 11.02
N GLY A 84 12.30 -8.25 10.10
CA GLY A 84 13.48 -7.98 9.28
C GLY A 84 13.63 -8.93 8.09
N ALA A 85 12.55 -9.57 7.65
CA ALA A 85 12.60 -10.56 6.57
C ALA A 85 12.90 -9.93 5.18
N GLY A 86 12.81 -8.60 5.05
CA GLY A 86 13.07 -7.91 3.80
C GLY A 86 12.56 -6.46 3.81
N PHE A 87 12.25 -5.96 2.61
CA PHE A 87 11.74 -4.62 2.37
C PHE A 87 10.47 -4.67 1.51
N GLY A 88 9.73 -3.56 1.45
CA GLY A 88 8.59 -3.48 0.54
C GLY A 88 7.70 -2.27 0.77
N TRP A 89 6.73 -2.12 -0.11
CA TRP A 89 5.75 -1.04 -0.07
C TRP A 89 4.67 -1.33 0.97
N MET A 90 4.35 -0.34 1.80
CA MET A 90 3.28 -0.44 2.80
C MET A 90 2.37 0.80 2.75
N PRO A 91 1.05 0.62 2.91
CA PRO A 91 0.14 1.75 3.11
C PRO A 91 0.57 2.55 4.35
N LEU A 92 0.87 3.84 4.15
CA LEU A 92 1.37 4.73 5.21
C LEU A 92 0.45 4.75 6.44
N GLY A 93 -0.87 4.62 6.21
CA GLY A 93 -1.85 4.58 7.29
C GLY A 93 -1.67 3.41 8.25
N MET A 94 -1.17 2.27 7.77
CA MET A 94 -0.98 1.05 8.57
C MET A 94 0.29 1.09 9.42
N ILE A 95 1.36 1.71 8.91
CA ILE A 95 2.70 1.67 9.55
C ILE A 95 3.14 3.01 10.17
N ARG A 96 2.22 3.97 10.30
CA ARG A 96 2.55 5.30 10.83
C ARG A 96 3.13 5.27 12.24
N ALA A 97 2.64 4.36 13.09
CA ALA A 97 3.15 4.17 14.44
C ALA A 97 4.56 3.60 14.42
N GLU A 98 4.83 2.62 13.57
CA GLU A 98 6.11 1.95 13.41
C GLU A 98 7.20 2.90 12.89
N LEU A 99 6.84 3.76 11.94
CA LEU A 99 7.73 4.82 11.45
C LEU A 99 8.04 5.85 12.54
N ARG A 100 7.01 6.27 13.31
CA ARG A 100 7.18 7.25 14.40
C ARG A 100 8.05 6.70 15.53
N THR A 101 7.90 5.43 15.88
CA THR A 101 8.69 4.76 16.92
C THR A 101 10.07 4.29 16.42
N GLY A 102 10.33 4.43 15.11
CA GLY A 102 11.58 4.02 14.50
C GLY A 102 11.77 2.51 14.39
N ARG A 103 10.72 1.71 14.55
CA ARG A 103 10.77 0.25 14.30
C ARG A 103 10.92 -0.06 12.82
N LEU A 104 10.20 0.67 11.98
CA LEU A 104 10.39 0.70 10.54
C LEU A 104 11.01 2.03 10.11
N ARG A 105 11.68 2.01 8.98
CA ARG A 105 12.30 3.18 8.36
C ARG A 105 11.90 3.27 6.90
N GLU A 106 11.55 4.47 6.45
CA GLU A 106 11.39 4.77 5.04
C GLU A 106 12.76 4.67 4.35
N LEU A 107 12.83 3.91 3.26
CA LEU A 107 14.02 3.78 2.44
C LEU A 107 14.16 5.00 1.53
N ARG A 108 15.37 5.52 1.38
CA ARG A 108 15.66 6.65 0.50
C ARG A 108 15.94 6.16 -0.92
N TYR A 109 14.91 5.63 -1.58
CA TYR A 109 15.03 5.06 -2.90
C TYR A 109 15.15 6.14 -3.98
N ALA A 110 16.12 6.00 -4.87
CA ALA A 110 16.40 6.97 -5.94
C ALA A 110 15.23 7.13 -6.93
N GLY A 111 14.46 6.06 -7.16
CA GLY A 111 13.26 6.07 -7.98
C GLY A 111 12.00 6.60 -7.28
N GLY A 112 12.16 7.11 -6.04
CA GLY A 112 11.03 7.62 -5.25
C GLY A 112 10.58 6.65 -4.17
N SER A 113 10.50 7.15 -2.94
CA SER A 113 10.18 6.34 -1.75
C SER A 113 8.70 6.30 -1.43
N ARG A 114 7.87 6.96 -2.21
CA ARG A 114 6.41 7.06 -2.00
C ARG A 114 5.67 7.09 -3.32
N TYR A 115 4.53 6.41 -3.35
CA TYR A 115 3.55 6.55 -4.42
C TYR A 115 2.13 6.62 -3.84
N ARG A 116 1.17 6.94 -4.69
CA ARG A 116 -0.24 7.03 -4.33
C ARG A 116 -1.08 6.33 -5.36
N PHE A 117 -2.18 5.75 -4.93
CA PHE A 117 -3.18 5.19 -5.81
C PHE A 117 -4.58 5.43 -5.27
N THR A 118 -5.55 5.46 -6.16
CA THR A 118 -6.97 5.59 -5.82
C THR A 118 -7.66 4.24 -5.99
N PRO A 119 -7.92 3.52 -4.88
CA PRO A 119 -8.63 2.26 -4.97
C PRO A 119 -10.08 2.48 -5.43
N ARG A 120 -10.66 1.48 -6.11
CA ARG A 120 -12.06 1.51 -6.55
C ARG A 120 -12.85 0.39 -5.91
N LEU A 121 -14.05 0.74 -5.48
CA LEU A 121 -15.06 -0.22 -5.06
C LEU A 121 -15.85 -0.64 -6.30
N VAL A 122 -15.73 -1.90 -6.67
CA VAL A 122 -16.32 -2.43 -7.91
C VAL A 122 -17.40 -3.46 -7.55
N HIS A 123 -18.52 -3.41 -8.25
CA HIS A 123 -19.56 -4.43 -8.19
C HIS A 123 -20.23 -4.60 -9.55
N ARG A 124 -20.92 -5.71 -9.75
CA ARG A 124 -21.68 -5.97 -10.98
C ARG A 124 -22.94 -5.10 -11.01
N LEU A 125 -23.27 -4.58 -12.19
CA LEU A 125 -24.49 -3.78 -12.39
C LEU A 125 -25.76 -4.62 -12.27
N ASP A 126 -25.71 -5.87 -12.73
CA ASP A 126 -26.83 -6.82 -12.67
C ASP A 126 -27.04 -7.48 -11.28
N SER A 127 -26.08 -7.27 -10.37
CA SER A 127 -26.13 -7.78 -8.99
C SER A 127 -25.66 -6.69 -8.01
N PRO A 128 -26.49 -5.65 -7.78
CA PRO A 128 -26.13 -4.58 -6.88
C PRO A 128 -25.95 -5.08 -5.44
N PRO A 129 -25.09 -4.43 -4.65
CA PRO A 129 -24.80 -4.85 -3.29
C PRO A 129 -26.06 -4.91 -2.42
N GLY A 130 -26.25 -6.01 -1.71
CA GLY A 130 -27.27 -6.16 -0.69
C GLY A 130 -27.06 -5.20 0.49
N ARG A 131 -27.91 -5.29 1.53
CA ARG A 131 -27.86 -4.38 2.71
C ARG A 131 -26.46 -4.33 3.36
N ALA A 132 -25.82 -5.49 3.55
CA ALA A 132 -24.47 -5.60 4.12
C ALA A 132 -23.41 -4.93 3.23
N GLY A 133 -23.46 -5.17 1.91
CA GLY A 133 -22.53 -4.55 0.95
C GLY A 133 -22.68 -3.02 0.90
N ARG A 134 -23.91 -2.49 0.93
CA ARG A 134 -24.15 -1.04 1.03
C ARG A 134 -23.61 -0.47 2.34
N ARG A 135 -23.78 -1.18 3.46
CA ARG A 135 -23.23 -0.76 4.75
C ARG A 135 -21.71 -0.74 4.75
N LEU A 136 -21.09 -1.76 4.17
CA LEU A 136 -19.62 -1.80 3.99
C LEU A 136 -19.14 -0.61 3.15
N ALA A 137 -19.78 -0.34 2.02
CA ALA A 137 -19.45 0.81 1.18
C ALA A 137 -19.52 2.14 1.94
N GLN A 138 -20.56 2.34 2.75
CA GLN A 138 -20.69 3.53 3.61
C GLN A 138 -19.54 3.63 4.63
N LEU A 139 -19.17 2.51 5.27
CA LEU A 139 -18.07 2.49 6.23
C LEU A 139 -16.73 2.80 5.57
N LEU A 140 -16.48 2.26 4.39
CA LEU A 140 -15.25 2.54 3.61
C LEU A 140 -15.15 4.03 3.25
N ARG A 141 -16.25 4.66 2.82
CA ARG A 141 -16.29 6.10 2.54
C ARG A 141 -16.04 6.92 3.81
N ALA A 142 -16.70 6.58 4.92
CA ALA A 142 -16.59 7.30 6.19
C ALA A 142 -15.19 7.18 6.82
N ALA A 143 -14.60 5.99 6.83
CA ALA A 143 -13.26 5.75 7.35
C ALA A 143 -12.18 6.57 6.63
N SER A 144 -12.47 6.97 5.41
CA SER A 144 -11.60 7.73 4.55
C SER A 144 -11.79 9.24 4.70
N GLY A 145 -13.02 9.71 4.93
CA GLY A 145 -13.32 11.13 5.17
C GLY A 145 -12.73 11.66 6.50
N ALA A 146 -12.68 10.82 7.52
CA ALA A 146 -12.08 11.18 8.82
C ALA A 146 -10.56 11.44 8.75
N ARG A 147 -9.87 10.94 7.74
CA ARG A 147 -8.42 11.17 7.53
C ARG A 147 -8.11 12.44 6.75
N GLY A 148 -9.07 13.01 6.02
CA GLY A 148 -8.93 14.25 5.24
C GLY A 148 -9.19 15.53 6.04
N ALA A 149 -10.05 15.46 7.05
CA ALA A 149 -10.46 16.63 7.84
C ALA A 149 -9.34 17.19 8.74
N GLY A 150 -8.39 16.37 9.16
CA GLY A 150 -7.26 16.80 10.01
C GLY A 150 -6.21 17.68 9.31
N ARG A 151 -6.28 17.86 7.99
CA ARG A 151 -5.28 18.60 7.22
C ARG A 151 -5.68 20.04 6.88
N ARG A 152 -6.97 20.40 6.99
CA ARG A 152 -7.45 21.76 6.69
C ARG A 152 -7.41 22.73 7.88
N ALA A 153 -7.18 22.26 9.11
CA ALA A 153 -7.21 23.07 10.32
C ALA A 153 -5.86 23.70 10.72
N ARG A 154 -4.79 23.58 9.90
CA ARG A 154 -3.46 24.14 10.23
C ARG A 154 -2.89 25.13 9.19
N LEU A 155 -3.72 25.73 8.35
CA LEU A 155 -3.30 26.77 7.41
C LEU A 155 -4.21 28.03 7.55
N GLY A 156 -4.44 28.44 8.76
CA GLY A 156 -5.16 29.69 9.05
C GLY A 156 -4.82 30.14 10.46
N GLY A 157 -3.70 30.82 10.57
CA GLY A 157 -3.26 31.47 11.79
C GLY A 157 -1.92 32.14 11.53
#